data_4f7be234842c908d17490d639c5968a0
#
_entry.id   4f7be234842c908d17490d639c5968a0
#
_cell.length_a   1.000
_cell.length_b   1.000
_cell.length_c   1.000
_cell.angle_alpha   90.00
_cell.angle_beta   90.00
_cell.angle_gamma   90.00
#
_symmetry.space_group_name_H-M   'P 1'
#
loop_
_entity.id
_entity.type
_entity.pdbx_description
1 polymer ?
#
loop_
_entity_poly.entity_id
_entity_poly.type
_entity_poly.pdbx_seq_one_letter_code
_entity_poly.pdbx_strand_id
1 'polypeptide(L)'
;IKLDTNGSHPEVIEKLVAEDLVDYWAMDLKAPAQLYRILTRSEIDMRDILSSMRLLRESGKDYEFRTTFFDLLFTWDDIADIRALLKPGDKFCLQECRYKVTLDNLQPGKEKTGLSEAAYRSLMDHPQSQSLIHWGDENHIDVMIRSL
;
A
#
# COMPACT_ATOMS: atom_id res chain seq x y z
N ILE A 1 -6.46 18.09 9.33
CA ILE A 1 -5.33 17.20 9.75
C ILE A 1 -5.27 16.02 8.79
N LYS A 2 -4.08 15.72 8.25
CA LYS A 2 -3.80 14.45 7.55
C LYS A 2 -3.18 13.47 8.53
N LEU A 3 -3.71 12.26 8.61
CA LEU A 3 -3.18 11.19 9.46
C LEU A 3 -2.74 9.99 8.62
N ASP A 4 -1.49 9.56 8.83
CA ASP A 4 -0.95 8.32 8.29
C ASP A 4 -1.14 7.20 9.32
N THR A 5 -1.62 6.02 8.87
CA THR A 5 -1.87 4.86 9.73
C THR A 5 -1.47 3.55 9.05
N ASN A 6 -1.10 2.56 9.84
CA ASN A 6 -0.91 1.18 9.36
C ASN A 6 -2.17 0.31 9.50
N GLY A 7 -3.26 0.87 10.03
CA GLY A 7 -4.56 0.19 10.17
C GLY A 7 -4.62 -0.92 11.23
N SER A 8 -3.60 -1.10 12.07
CA SER A 8 -3.55 -2.19 13.06
C SER A 8 -4.42 -1.98 14.29
N HIS A 9 -4.96 -0.78 14.47
CA HIS A 9 -5.76 -0.38 15.64
C HIS A 9 -7.09 0.25 15.20
N PRO A 10 -8.06 -0.56 14.72
CA PRO A 10 -9.36 -0.05 14.28
C PRO A 10 -10.12 0.73 15.35
N GLU A 11 -9.97 0.36 16.62
CA GLU A 11 -10.57 1.06 17.76
C GLU A 11 -10.07 2.51 17.93
N VAL A 12 -8.83 2.77 17.56
CA VAL A 12 -8.27 4.13 17.56
C VAL A 12 -8.83 4.93 16.39
N ILE A 13 -8.91 4.32 15.22
CA ILE A 13 -9.50 4.95 14.03
C ILE A 13 -10.96 5.31 14.29
N GLU A 14 -11.75 4.37 14.83
CA GLU A 14 -13.16 4.58 15.17
C GLU A 14 -13.35 5.79 16.08
N LYS A 15 -12.52 5.90 17.13
CA LYS A 15 -12.56 7.03 18.06
C LYS A 15 -12.24 8.35 17.37
N LEU A 16 -11.17 8.39 16.55
CA LEU A 16 -10.76 9.61 15.85
C LEU A 16 -11.79 10.05 14.80
N VAL A 17 -12.47 9.09 14.15
CA VAL A 17 -13.59 9.36 13.23
C VAL A 17 -14.77 9.93 14.00
N ALA A 18 -15.14 9.33 15.14
CA ALA A 18 -16.27 9.78 15.95
C ALA A 18 -16.06 11.20 16.54
N GLU A 19 -14.81 11.55 16.85
CA GLU A 19 -14.42 12.88 17.37
C GLU A 19 -14.17 13.91 16.25
N ASP A 20 -14.29 13.53 14.98
CA ASP A 20 -14.09 14.39 13.79
C ASP A 20 -12.71 15.10 13.74
N LEU A 21 -11.65 14.41 14.17
CA LEU A 21 -10.32 14.99 14.35
C LEU A 21 -9.42 14.92 13.11
N VAL A 22 -9.82 14.16 12.09
CA VAL A 22 -8.99 13.90 10.89
C VAL A 22 -9.75 14.27 9.63
N ASP A 23 -9.12 15.08 8.78
CA ASP A 23 -9.68 15.54 7.51
C ASP A 23 -9.31 14.64 6.33
N TYR A 24 -8.15 13.97 6.41
CA TYR A 24 -7.63 13.08 5.36
C TYR A 24 -6.87 11.89 5.97
N TRP A 25 -7.21 10.69 5.51
CA TRP A 25 -6.57 9.46 5.96
C TRP A 25 -5.66 8.88 4.89
N ALA A 26 -4.46 8.47 5.27
CA ALA A 26 -3.58 7.69 4.42
C ALA A 26 -3.22 6.38 5.13
N MET A 27 -3.78 5.26 4.67
CA MET A 27 -3.58 3.96 5.30
C MET A 27 -2.65 3.08 4.47
N ASP A 28 -1.60 2.58 5.09
CA ASP A 28 -0.67 1.66 4.45
C ASP A 28 -1.21 0.23 4.44
N LEU A 29 -1.37 -0.33 3.25
CA LEU A 29 -1.53 -1.76 3.00
C LEU A 29 -0.14 -2.34 2.73
N LYS A 30 0.50 -2.89 3.76
CA LYS A 30 1.93 -3.20 3.71
C LYS A 30 2.27 -4.48 2.95
N ALA A 31 1.28 -5.35 2.74
CA ALA A 31 1.47 -6.65 2.11
C ALA A 31 0.15 -7.28 1.68
N PRO A 32 0.17 -8.29 0.79
CA PRO A 32 -0.95 -9.22 0.63
C PRO A 32 -1.27 -9.94 1.95
N ALA A 33 -2.52 -10.35 2.12
CA ALA A 33 -3.01 -10.92 3.37
C ALA A 33 -2.16 -12.10 3.88
N GLN A 34 -1.75 -13.00 2.97
CA GLN A 34 -0.94 -14.19 3.29
C GLN A 34 0.49 -13.86 3.72
N LEU A 35 1.03 -12.72 3.31
CA LEU A 35 2.41 -12.31 3.63
C LEU A 35 2.46 -11.26 4.75
N TYR A 36 1.31 -10.80 5.23
CA TYR A 36 1.24 -9.64 6.13
C TYR A 36 2.10 -9.81 7.39
N ARG A 37 1.97 -10.94 8.09
CA ARG A 37 2.77 -11.24 9.29
C ARG A 37 4.26 -11.32 9.02
N ILE A 38 4.63 -11.93 7.89
CA ILE A 38 6.03 -12.13 7.50
C ILE A 38 6.69 -10.79 7.19
N LEU A 39 6.05 -9.97 6.36
CA LEU A 39 6.61 -8.72 5.88
C LEU A 39 6.56 -7.59 6.92
N THR A 40 5.53 -7.57 7.76
CA THR A 40 5.42 -6.59 8.85
C THR A 40 6.20 -6.99 10.09
N ARG A 41 6.65 -8.23 10.19
CA ARG A 41 7.30 -8.82 11.38
C ARG A 41 6.48 -8.59 12.64
N SER A 42 5.16 -8.69 12.52
CA SER A 42 4.21 -8.39 13.61
C SER A 42 3.03 -9.35 13.60
N GLU A 43 2.38 -9.49 14.76
CA GLU A 43 1.18 -10.32 14.94
C GLU A 43 -0.11 -9.58 14.54
N ILE A 44 -0.04 -8.68 13.54
CA ILE A 44 -1.21 -7.94 13.05
C ILE A 44 -2.23 -8.92 12.49
N ASP A 45 -3.46 -8.82 12.96
CA ASP A 45 -4.59 -9.57 12.44
C ASP A 45 -5.16 -8.86 11.19
N MET A 46 -5.31 -9.62 10.10
CA MET A 46 -5.96 -9.08 8.90
C MET A 46 -7.39 -8.59 9.14
N ARG A 47 -8.09 -9.12 10.14
CA ARG A 47 -9.40 -8.63 10.55
C ARG A 47 -9.35 -7.17 11.00
N ASP A 48 -8.28 -6.76 11.68
CA ASP A 48 -8.09 -5.38 12.13
C ASP A 48 -7.84 -4.46 10.92
N ILE A 49 -7.01 -4.90 9.98
CA ILE A 49 -6.77 -4.17 8.72
C ILE A 49 -8.07 -3.97 7.94
N LEU A 50 -8.85 -5.04 7.76
CA LEU A 50 -10.13 -4.97 7.04
C LEU A 50 -11.16 -4.10 7.77
N SER A 51 -11.19 -4.14 9.10
CA SER A 51 -12.04 -3.27 9.92
C SER A 51 -11.66 -1.81 9.77
N SER A 52 -10.36 -1.50 9.79
CA SER A 52 -9.83 -0.15 9.55
C SER A 52 -10.19 0.36 8.16
N MET A 53 -10.01 -0.46 7.11
CA MET A 53 -10.41 -0.09 5.75
C MET A 53 -11.91 0.24 5.67
N ARG A 54 -12.77 -0.55 6.34
CA ARG A 54 -14.20 -0.29 6.40
C ARG A 54 -14.52 1.02 7.09
N LEU A 55 -13.91 1.28 8.25
CA LEU A 55 -14.10 2.52 9.01
C LEU A 55 -13.73 3.76 8.18
N LEU A 56 -12.61 3.72 7.43
CA LEU A 56 -12.21 4.82 6.57
C LEU A 56 -13.19 5.07 5.43
N ARG A 57 -13.71 4.02 4.78
CA ARG A 57 -14.73 4.13 3.73
C ARG A 57 -16.04 4.75 4.26
N GLU A 58 -16.41 4.43 5.50
CA GLU A 58 -17.63 4.88 6.16
C GLU A 58 -17.47 6.24 6.85
N SER A 59 -16.26 6.76 7.00
CA SER A 59 -15.95 7.99 7.75
C SER A 59 -16.52 9.28 7.14
N GLY A 60 -16.84 9.26 5.83
CA GLY A 60 -17.22 10.46 5.08
C GLY A 60 -16.06 11.44 4.83
N LYS A 61 -14.83 11.06 5.16
CA LYS A 61 -13.62 11.83 4.93
C LYS A 61 -12.86 11.34 3.70
N ASP A 62 -12.01 12.19 3.16
CA ASP A 62 -11.08 11.78 2.11
C ASP A 62 -10.05 10.78 2.67
N TYR A 63 -9.75 9.76 1.88
CA TYR A 63 -8.77 8.74 2.23
C TYR A 63 -8.04 8.19 1.00
N GLU A 64 -6.88 7.60 1.24
CA GLU A 64 -6.15 6.76 0.29
C GLU A 64 -5.61 5.51 0.98
N PHE A 65 -5.59 4.39 0.27
CA PHE A 65 -4.80 3.21 0.62
C PHE A 65 -3.47 3.26 -0.13
N ARG A 66 -2.37 2.91 0.54
CA ARG A 66 -1.03 2.99 -0.04
C ARG A 66 -0.31 1.66 0.11
N THR A 67 0.45 1.28 -0.91
CA THR A 67 1.40 0.18 -0.81
C THR A 67 2.77 0.66 -1.30
N THR A 68 3.80 0.46 -0.48
CA THR A 68 5.18 0.68 -0.92
C THR A 68 5.67 -0.57 -1.63
N PHE A 69 5.85 -0.48 -2.94
CA PHE A 69 6.35 -1.57 -3.75
C PHE A 69 7.86 -1.72 -3.56
N PHE A 70 8.25 -2.92 -3.15
CA PHE A 70 9.62 -3.28 -2.93
C PHE A 70 9.89 -4.59 -3.68
N ASP A 71 10.48 -4.50 -4.86
CA ASP A 71 10.67 -5.59 -5.81
C ASP A 71 11.52 -6.77 -5.29
N LEU A 72 12.27 -6.58 -4.20
CA LEU A 72 12.98 -7.65 -3.50
C LEU A 72 12.08 -8.50 -2.59
N LEU A 73 10.88 -8.01 -2.24
CA LEU A 73 9.94 -8.67 -1.33
C LEU A 73 8.58 -8.95 -1.98
N PHE A 74 8.20 -8.18 -2.99
CA PHE A 74 6.94 -8.28 -3.70
C PHE A 74 7.12 -8.63 -5.16
N THR A 75 6.18 -9.39 -5.66
CA THR A 75 5.94 -9.58 -7.08
C THR A 75 4.71 -8.78 -7.52
N TRP A 76 4.50 -8.67 -8.83
CA TRP A 76 3.27 -8.08 -9.36
C TRP A 76 2.04 -8.95 -9.10
N ASP A 77 2.20 -10.26 -8.88
CA ASP A 77 1.13 -11.16 -8.45
C ASP A 77 0.67 -10.81 -7.03
N ASP A 78 1.60 -10.40 -6.15
CA ASP A 78 1.26 -9.91 -4.81
C ASP A 78 0.43 -8.61 -4.87
N ILE A 79 0.67 -7.74 -5.86
CA ILE A 79 -0.17 -6.57 -6.10
C ILE A 79 -1.57 -6.97 -6.55
N ALA A 80 -1.72 -8.06 -7.31
CA ALA A 80 -3.03 -8.59 -7.67
C ALA A 80 -3.85 -9.00 -6.42
N ASP A 81 -3.20 -9.60 -5.43
CA ASP A 81 -3.83 -9.96 -4.16
C ASP A 81 -4.24 -8.72 -3.33
N ILE A 82 -3.41 -7.67 -3.35
CA ILE A 82 -3.76 -6.39 -2.71
C ILE A 82 -4.98 -5.76 -3.40
N ARG A 83 -5.06 -5.81 -4.74
CA ARG A 83 -6.23 -5.32 -5.49
C ARG A 83 -7.54 -5.97 -5.03
N ALA A 84 -7.50 -7.25 -4.63
CA ALA A 84 -8.69 -7.96 -4.14
C ALA A 84 -9.29 -7.35 -2.86
N LEU A 85 -8.53 -6.53 -2.13
CA LEU A 85 -9.00 -5.82 -0.93
C LEU A 85 -9.70 -4.50 -1.27
N LEU A 86 -9.48 -3.97 -2.47
CA LEU A 86 -9.99 -2.66 -2.90
C LEU A 86 -11.43 -2.78 -3.41
N LYS A 87 -12.17 -1.68 -3.31
CA LYS A 87 -13.57 -1.56 -3.73
C LYS A 87 -13.77 -0.32 -4.62
N PRO A 88 -14.80 -0.32 -5.47
CA PRO A 88 -15.18 0.88 -6.22
C PRO A 88 -15.29 2.11 -5.31
N GLY A 89 -14.70 3.23 -5.72
CA GLY A 89 -14.62 4.47 -4.96
C GLY A 89 -13.37 4.61 -4.08
N ASP A 90 -12.55 3.55 -3.92
CA ASP A 90 -11.27 3.65 -3.23
C ASP A 90 -10.26 4.47 -4.03
N LYS A 91 -9.37 5.17 -3.32
CA LYS A 91 -8.13 5.73 -3.87
C LYS A 91 -6.97 4.82 -3.46
N PHE A 92 -6.19 4.37 -4.43
CA PHE A 92 -5.05 3.49 -4.19
C PHE A 92 -3.76 4.09 -4.75
N CYS A 93 -2.74 4.19 -3.92
CA CYS A 93 -1.43 4.69 -4.30
C CYS A 93 -0.37 3.59 -4.19
N LEU A 94 0.18 3.17 -5.33
CA LEU A 94 1.37 2.34 -5.37
C LEU A 94 2.59 3.26 -5.43
N GLN A 95 3.44 3.21 -4.40
CA GLN A 95 4.60 4.08 -4.28
C GLN A 95 5.91 3.30 -4.31
N GLU A 96 6.93 3.91 -4.90
CA GLU A 96 8.27 3.33 -5.02
C GLU A 96 8.97 3.28 -3.65
N CYS A 97 9.74 2.21 -3.39
CA CYS A 97 10.55 2.11 -2.18
C CYS A 97 11.82 2.97 -2.28
N ARG A 98 12.14 3.69 -1.19
CA ARG A 98 13.42 4.38 -1.05
C ARG A 98 14.49 3.44 -0.51
N TYR A 99 15.19 2.74 -1.37
CA TYR A 99 16.20 1.74 -0.99
C TYR A 99 17.32 2.27 -0.10
N LYS A 100 17.62 3.56 -0.16
CA LYS A 100 18.68 4.19 0.66
C LYS A 100 18.33 4.28 2.15
N VAL A 101 17.07 4.03 2.52
CA VAL A 101 16.52 4.26 3.87
C VAL A 101 15.79 3.02 4.39
N THR A 102 16.21 1.82 4.01
CA THR A 102 15.62 0.59 4.53
C THR A 102 16.33 0.16 5.82
N LEU A 103 15.58 -0.39 6.78
CA LEU A 103 16.13 -0.87 8.06
C LEU A 103 17.18 -1.97 7.89
N ASP A 104 17.07 -2.76 6.85
CA ASP A 104 17.96 -3.90 6.58
C ASP A 104 19.11 -3.53 5.62
N ASN A 105 19.30 -2.24 5.27
CA ASN A 105 20.28 -1.77 4.28
C ASN A 105 20.19 -2.53 2.95
N LEU A 106 19.00 -3.00 2.60
CA LEU A 106 18.74 -3.70 1.35
C LEU A 106 18.88 -2.69 0.20
N GLN A 107 19.81 -2.93 -0.69
CA GLN A 107 20.04 -2.11 -1.89
C GLN A 107 19.88 -2.98 -3.13
N PRO A 108 19.19 -2.48 -4.18
CA PRO A 108 19.18 -3.16 -5.47
C PRO A 108 20.63 -3.26 -5.99
N GLY A 109 21.01 -4.42 -6.45
CA GLY A 109 22.33 -4.66 -7.07
C GLY A 109 23.46 -5.08 -6.13
N LYS A 110 23.25 -5.20 -4.82
CA LYS A 110 24.21 -5.87 -3.92
C LYS A 110 23.81 -7.32 -3.65
N GLU A 111 24.24 -8.18 -4.54
CA GLU A 111 24.66 -9.57 -4.33
C GLU A 111 23.62 -10.71 -4.17
N LYS A 112 22.32 -10.60 -4.35
CA LYS A 112 21.49 -11.82 -4.33
C LYS A 112 20.61 -12.10 -5.54
N THR A 113 20.41 -11.16 -6.43
CA THR A 113 19.46 -11.33 -7.55
C THR A 113 20.10 -11.27 -8.95
N GLY A 114 21.38 -10.94 -9.08
CA GLY A 114 22.01 -10.81 -10.41
C GLY A 114 21.44 -9.69 -11.30
N LEU A 115 20.56 -8.86 -10.77
CA LEU A 115 20.01 -7.71 -11.48
C LEU A 115 21.01 -6.56 -11.41
N SER A 116 21.50 -6.12 -12.56
CA SER A 116 22.34 -4.93 -12.67
C SER A 116 21.49 -3.68 -12.37
N GLU A 117 22.14 -2.63 -11.88
CA GLU A 117 21.53 -1.30 -11.69
C GLU A 117 20.77 -0.79 -12.93
N ALA A 118 21.21 -1.21 -14.13
CA ALA A 118 20.58 -0.91 -15.42
C ALA A 118 19.25 -1.65 -15.66
N ALA A 119 18.94 -2.69 -14.90
CA ALA A 119 17.67 -3.43 -15.00
C ALA A 119 16.57 -2.85 -14.10
N TYR A 120 16.89 -1.91 -13.20
CA TYR A 120 15.92 -1.22 -12.36
C TYR A 120 15.15 -0.20 -13.20
N ARG A 121 13.96 -0.58 -13.62
CA ARG A 121 13.01 0.38 -14.19
C ARG A 121 12.29 1.09 -13.07
N SER A 122 12.21 2.42 -13.14
CA SER A 122 11.33 3.18 -12.27
C SER A 122 9.92 2.56 -12.27
N LEU A 123 9.29 2.51 -11.11
CA LEU A 123 7.91 2.05 -10.98
C LEU A 123 6.98 2.82 -11.94
N MET A 124 7.25 4.10 -12.17
CA MET A 124 6.50 4.96 -13.09
C MET A 124 6.51 4.45 -14.53
N ASP A 125 7.63 3.91 -14.99
CA ASP A 125 7.84 3.46 -16.37
C ASP A 125 7.57 1.95 -16.55
N HIS A 126 7.18 1.28 -15.48
CA HIS A 126 6.96 -0.17 -15.54
C HIS A 126 5.66 -0.49 -16.28
N PRO A 127 5.66 -1.42 -17.28
CA PRO A 127 4.44 -1.75 -18.04
C PRO A 127 3.26 -2.18 -17.17
N GLN A 128 3.52 -2.90 -16.09
CA GLN A 128 2.46 -3.35 -15.18
C GLN A 128 1.86 -2.23 -14.33
N SER A 129 2.56 -1.10 -14.15
CA SER A 129 1.97 0.10 -13.55
C SER A 129 0.88 0.68 -14.43
N GLN A 130 1.07 0.71 -15.74
CA GLN A 130 0.03 1.14 -16.68
C GLN A 130 -1.16 0.16 -16.69
N SER A 131 -0.88 -1.14 -16.61
CA SER A 131 -1.93 -2.16 -16.49
C SER A 131 -2.72 -2.02 -15.18
N LEU A 132 -2.07 -1.63 -14.08
CA LEU A 132 -2.73 -1.39 -12.80
C LEU A 132 -3.64 -0.16 -12.85
N ILE A 133 -3.20 0.93 -13.49
CA ILE A 133 -4.02 2.14 -13.68
C ILE A 133 -5.25 1.79 -14.52
N HIS A 134 -5.07 1.10 -15.65
CA HIS A 134 -6.18 0.69 -16.50
C HIS A 134 -7.18 -0.22 -15.78
N TRP A 135 -6.69 -1.17 -14.98
CA TRP A 135 -7.52 -1.99 -14.11
C TRP A 135 -8.32 -1.14 -13.11
N GLY A 136 -7.71 -0.09 -12.55
CA GLY A 136 -8.38 0.86 -11.65
C GLY A 136 -9.55 1.55 -12.34
N ASP A 137 -9.33 2.06 -13.54
CA ASP A 137 -10.37 2.73 -14.33
C ASP A 137 -11.56 1.80 -14.60
N GLU A 138 -11.30 0.54 -14.98
CA GLU A 138 -12.34 -0.47 -15.22
C GLU A 138 -13.14 -0.84 -13.97
N ASN A 139 -12.53 -0.72 -12.78
CA ASN A 139 -13.13 -1.10 -11.49
C ASN A 139 -13.57 0.10 -10.64
N HIS A 140 -13.57 1.32 -11.20
CA HIS A 140 -13.93 2.55 -10.50
C HIS A 140 -13.08 2.81 -9.23
N ILE A 141 -11.78 2.51 -9.33
CA ILE A 141 -10.77 2.73 -8.31
C ILE A 141 -9.78 3.76 -8.85
N ASP A 142 -9.57 4.85 -8.11
CA ASP A 142 -8.57 5.87 -8.48
C ASP A 142 -7.16 5.37 -8.13
N VAL A 143 -6.42 4.93 -9.16
CA VAL A 143 -5.06 4.39 -8.99
C VAL A 143 -4.01 5.42 -9.33
N MET A 144 -3.12 5.68 -8.40
CA MET A 144 -1.97 6.57 -8.53
C MET A 144 -0.66 5.78 -8.39
N ILE A 145 0.30 6.06 -9.27
CA ILE A 145 1.69 5.59 -9.11
C ILE A 145 2.53 6.77 -8.65
N ARG A 146 3.30 6.59 -7.59
CA ARG A 146 4.13 7.65 -7.01
C ARG A 146 5.59 7.21 -6.94
N SER A 147 6.47 7.99 -7.55
CA SER A 147 7.92 7.95 -7.29
C SER A 147 8.23 8.77 -6.05
N LEU A 148 9.14 8.28 -5.18
CA LEU A 148 9.52 8.94 -3.93
C LEU A 148 10.91 9.56 -4.03
#